data_a8c1e3125645ecee21abfe9ff5c28b2f
#
_entry.id   a8c1e3125645ecee21abfe9ff5c28b2f
#
_cell.length_a   1.000
_cell.length_b   1.000
_cell.length_c   1.000
_cell.angle_alpha   90.00
_cell.angle_beta   90.00
_cell.angle_gamma   90.00
#
_symmetry.space_group_name_H-M   'P 1'
#
loop_
_entity.id
_entity.type
_entity.pdbx_description
1 polymer ?
#
loop_
_entity_poly.entity_id
_entity_poly.type
_entity_poly.pdbx_seq_one_letter_code
_entity_poly.pdbx_strand_id
1 'polypeptide(L)'
;MRGVLEVVGPHNNLPEGSEYAYLRLKEPGGAVRMVKKVGVGHYIASYLKPGVEGEFHFVKLGRLGFILYAIKTAAGEKLYEADGFSSWIKKMRITGVLLCLLFIPLGLVGMLFGGYFGVIVPAVFVYVIWKLLVGFPKVLKDSYLRAQLAGYGFTI
;
A
#
# COMPACT_ATOMS: atom_id res chain seq x y z
N MET A 1 11.03 -1.81 -10.44
CA MET A 1 12.38 -2.19 -9.95
C MET A 1 12.74 -3.54 -10.53
N ARG A 2 13.88 -3.66 -11.21
CA ARG A 2 14.32 -4.96 -11.79
C ARG A 2 15.44 -5.54 -10.94
N GLY A 3 15.39 -6.85 -10.66
CA GLY A 3 16.43 -7.53 -9.89
C GLY A 3 16.03 -8.91 -9.42
N VAL A 4 16.87 -9.49 -8.57
CA VAL A 4 16.65 -10.78 -7.92
C VAL A 4 16.25 -10.52 -6.46
N LEU A 5 15.18 -11.16 -6.02
CA LEU A 5 14.76 -11.13 -4.62
C LEU A 5 15.73 -11.98 -3.79
N GLU A 6 16.63 -11.35 -3.04
CA GLU A 6 17.62 -12.07 -2.23
C GLU A 6 17.05 -12.52 -0.88
N VAL A 7 16.33 -11.61 -0.21
CA VAL A 7 15.83 -11.86 1.13
C VAL A 7 14.40 -11.36 1.26
N VAL A 8 13.58 -12.20 1.84
CA VAL A 8 12.23 -11.87 2.29
C VAL A 8 12.29 -11.72 3.81
N GLY A 9 12.01 -10.51 4.31
CA GLY A 9 12.02 -10.24 5.74
C GLY A 9 10.88 -10.95 6.49
N PRO A 10 10.87 -10.87 7.83
CA PRO A 10 9.77 -11.38 8.62
C PRO A 10 8.45 -10.74 8.17
N HIS A 11 7.38 -11.51 8.19
CA HIS A 11 6.07 -11.07 7.73
C HIS A 11 4.97 -11.46 8.71
N ASN A 12 3.91 -10.67 8.69
CA ASN A 12 2.65 -10.94 9.37
C ASN A 12 1.60 -11.27 8.31
N ASN A 13 0.93 -12.40 8.48
CA ASN A 13 -0.21 -12.75 7.63
C ASN A 13 -1.45 -12.01 8.11
N LEU A 14 -2.08 -11.29 7.19
CA LEU A 14 -3.33 -10.58 7.39
C LEU A 14 -4.42 -11.25 6.56
N PRO A 15 -5.71 -11.09 6.90
CA PRO A 15 -6.80 -11.64 6.11
C PRO A 15 -6.79 -11.18 4.64
N GLU A 16 -6.20 -10.04 4.36
CA GLU A 16 -6.16 -9.42 3.02
C GLU A 16 -4.81 -9.61 2.29
N GLY A 17 -3.83 -10.28 2.90
CA GLY A 17 -2.49 -10.45 2.34
C GLY A 17 -1.42 -10.61 3.41
N SER A 18 -0.18 -10.30 3.07
CA SER A 18 0.96 -10.36 3.99
C SER A 18 1.67 -9.01 4.06
N GLU A 19 2.08 -8.61 5.24
CA GLU A 19 2.92 -7.44 5.46
C GLU A 19 4.34 -7.87 5.81
N TYR A 20 5.27 -7.54 4.94
CA TYR A 20 6.70 -7.83 5.10
C TYR A 20 7.42 -6.63 5.71
N ALA A 21 8.26 -6.86 6.71
CA ALA A 21 9.09 -5.81 7.29
C ALA A 21 10.00 -5.18 6.24
N TYR A 22 10.55 -6.00 5.35
CA TYR A 22 11.33 -5.55 4.20
C TYR A 22 11.43 -6.65 3.12
N LEU A 23 11.70 -6.20 1.87
CA LEU A 23 12.15 -7.03 0.76
C LEU A 23 13.51 -6.51 0.31
N ARG A 24 14.50 -7.40 0.15
CA ARG A 24 15.83 -7.07 -0.32
C ARG A 24 16.02 -7.56 -1.74
N LEU A 25 16.20 -6.61 -2.66
CA LEU A 25 16.37 -6.86 -4.09
C LEU A 25 17.79 -6.52 -4.50
N LYS A 26 18.42 -7.42 -5.26
CA LYS A 26 19.71 -7.17 -5.92
C LYS A 26 19.48 -6.80 -7.36
N GLU A 27 19.89 -5.60 -7.73
CA GLU A 27 19.79 -5.13 -9.13
C GLU A 27 20.82 -5.82 -10.04
N PRO A 28 20.61 -5.86 -11.36
CA PRO A 28 21.55 -6.48 -12.28
C PRO A 28 22.96 -5.89 -12.20
N GLY A 29 23.11 -4.63 -11.79
CA GLY A 29 24.37 -3.96 -11.54
C GLY A 29 25.05 -4.28 -10.19
N GLY A 30 24.51 -5.24 -9.42
CA GLY A 30 25.03 -5.65 -8.11
C GLY A 30 24.59 -4.75 -6.95
N ALA A 31 23.93 -3.63 -7.20
CA ALA A 31 23.39 -2.77 -6.15
C ALA A 31 22.26 -3.47 -5.39
N VAL A 32 22.27 -3.34 -4.06
CA VAL A 32 21.26 -3.92 -3.19
C VAL A 32 20.29 -2.85 -2.75
N ARG A 33 19.01 -3.05 -3.03
CA ARG A 33 17.92 -2.19 -2.55
C ARG A 33 17.06 -2.89 -1.52
N MET A 34 16.79 -2.19 -0.43
CA MET A 34 15.88 -2.65 0.61
C MET A 34 14.62 -1.79 0.59
N VAL A 35 13.49 -2.43 0.31
CA VAL A 35 12.16 -1.82 0.40
C VAL A 35 11.53 -2.24 1.73
N LYS A 36 11.23 -1.26 2.59
CA LYS A 36 10.69 -1.49 3.94
C LYS A 36 9.18 -1.32 3.97
N LYS A 37 8.50 -2.05 4.87
CA LYS A 37 7.05 -2.02 5.08
C LYS A 37 6.30 -2.29 3.78
N VAL A 38 6.37 -3.53 3.32
CA VAL A 38 5.79 -3.93 2.04
C VAL A 38 4.55 -4.78 2.27
N GLY A 39 3.39 -4.25 1.90
CA GLY A 39 2.16 -5.01 1.81
C GLY A 39 2.10 -5.76 0.48
N VAL A 40 1.65 -7.00 0.53
CA VAL A 40 1.53 -7.88 -0.64
C VAL A 40 0.23 -8.66 -0.54
N GLY A 41 -0.55 -8.71 -1.60
CA GLY A 41 -1.74 -9.56 -1.65
C GLY A 41 -1.40 -11.05 -1.65
N HIS A 42 -2.36 -11.89 -1.33
CA HIS A 42 -2.15 -13.34 -1.17
C HIS A 42 -1.60 -14.01 -2.43
N TYR A 43 -2.08 -13.61 -3.59
CA TYR A 43 -1.67 -14.20 -4.85
C TYR A 43 -0.17 -13.98 -5.11
N ILE A 44 0.29 -12.72 -5.04
CA ILE A 44 1.71 -12.39 -5.23
C ILE A 44 2.56 -12.94 -4.10
N ALA A 45 2.06 -12.95 -2.85
CA ALA A 45 2.82 -13.46 -1.70
C ALA A 45 3.23 -14.93 -1.87
N SER A 46 2.40 -15.76 -2.54
CA SER A 46 2.71 -17.16 -2.81
C SER A 46 3.92 -17.35 -3.75
N TYR A 47 4.23 -16.36 -4.56
CA TYR A 47 5.37 -16.35 -5.48
C TYR A 47 6.62 -15.69 -4.90
N LEU A 48 6.52 -14.99 -3.76
CA LEU A 48 7.66 -14.32 -3.14
C LEU A 48 8.57 -15.31 -2.41
N LYS A 49 9.53 -15.84 -3.16
CA LYS A 49 10.58 -16.70 -2.62
C LYS A 49 11.95 -16.10 -2.95
N PRO A 50 12.96 -16.26 -2.06
CA PRO A 50 14.34 -15.90 -2.39
C PRO A 50 14.76 -16.58 -3.71
N GLY A 51 15.46 -15.84 -4.58
CA GLY A 51 15.87 -16.27 -5.90
C GLY A 51 14.93 -15.90 -7.04
N VAL A 52 13.73 -15.39 -6.76
CA VAL A 52 12.83 -14.91 -7.84
C VAL A 52 13.44 -13.69 -8.52
N GLU A 53 13.69 -13.82 -9.83
CA GLU A 53 14.18 -12.75 -10.68
C GLU A 53 13.04 -12.14 -11.51
N GLY A 54 13.02 -10.81 -11.60
CA GLY A 54 11.99 -10.13 -12.37
C GLY A 54 11.96 -8.63 -12.18
N GLU A 55 10.88 -8.04 -12.68
CA GLU A 55 10.54 -6.64 -12.46
C GLU A 55 9.42 -6.54 -11.41
N PHE A 56 9.72 -5.90 -10.28
CA PHE A 56 8.81 -5.71 -9.17
C PHE A 56 8.19 -4.32 -9.22
N HIS A 57 6.87 -4.25 -9.25
CA HIS A 57 6.12 -3.00 -9.34
C HIS A 57 5.52 -2.63 -7.99
N PHE A 58 6.04 -1.54 -7.42
CA PHE A 58 5.62 -1.03 -6.11
C PHE A 58 4.84 0.27 -6.27
N VAL A 59 3.81 0.43 -5.45
CA VAL A 59 3.14 1.72 -5.24
C VAL A 59 3.39 2.19 -3.81
N LYS A 60 3.72 3.48 -3.66
CA LYS A 60 4.01 4.08 -2.36
C LYS A 60 2.73 4.60 -1.69
N LEU A 61 2.46 4.18 -0.48
CA LEU A 61 1.38 4.67 0.38
C LEU A 61 1.86 5.73 1.37
N GLY A 62 2.56 6.74 0.89
CA GLY A 62 3.09 7.80 1.74
C GLY A 62 4.04 7.27 2.82
N ARG A 63 3.76 7.52 4.11
CA ARG A 63 4.56 7.04 5.25
C ARG A 63 4.20 5.62 5.71
N LEU A 64 3.10 5.05 5.23
CA LEU A 64 2.66 3.71 5.60
C LEU A 64 3.53 2.60 5.00
N GLY A 65 4.21 2.89 3.89
CA GLY A 65 5.09 1.93 3.25
C GLY A 65 4.82 1.79 1.75
N PHE A 66 5.04 0.60 1.24
CA PHE A 66 4.87 0.25 -0.17
C PHE A 66 3.90 -0.92 -0.31
N ILE A 67 3.23 -1.00 -1.44
CA ILE A 67 2.48 -2.18 -1.85
C ILE A 67 3.11 -2.72 -3.11
N LEU A 68 3.45 -4.01 -3.10
CA LEU A 68 3.84 -4.76 -4.27
C LEU A 68 2.57 -5.29 -4.94
N TYR A 69 2.25 -4.80 -6.13
CA TYR A 69 0.99 -5.09 -6.80
C TYR A 69 1.15 -5.86 -8.11
N ALA A 70 2.38 -5.92 -8.65
CA ALA A 70 2.67 -6.73 -9.82
C ALA A 70 4.14 -7.18 -9.85
N ILE A 71 4.38 -8.36 -10.45
CA ILE A 71 5.71 -8.89 -10.73
C ILE A 71 5.69 -9.39 -12.18
N LYS A 72 6.72 -9.03 -12.96
CA LYS A 72 7.03 -9.67 -14.22
C LYS A 72 8.27 -10.50 -14.02
N THR A 73 8.12 -11.82 -14.06
CA THR A 73 9.24 -12.75 -13.86
C THR A 73 10.20 -12.71 -15.04
N ALA A 74 11.43 -13.18 -14.87
CA ALA A 74 12.41 -13.32 -15.94
C ALA A 74 11.92 -14.27 -17.03
N ALA A 75 11.06 -15.24 -16.72
CA ALA A 75 10.40 -16.13 -17.66
C ALA A 75 9.30 -15.45 -18.51
N GLY A 76 9.03 -14.17 -18.25
CA GLY A 76 7.98 -13.40 -18.96
C GLY A 76 6.58 -13.55 -18.35
N GLU A 77 6.43 -14.35 -17.29
CA GLU A 77 5.16 -14.49 -16.60
C GLU A 77 4.78 -13.19 -15.88
N LYS A 78 3.52 -12.78 -16.04
CA LYS A 78 3.00 -11.54 -15.46
C LYS A 78 2.05 -11.89 -14.32
N LEU A 79 2.49 -11.60 -13.10
CA LEU A 79 1.72 -11.78 -11.87
C LEU A 79 1.13 -10.43 -11.47
N TYR A 80 -0.17 -10.35 -11.30
CA TYR A 80 -0.88 -9.15 -10.92
C TYR A 80 -1.96 -9.47 -9.89
N GLU A 81 -2.03 -8.66 -8.84
CA GLU A 81 -3.04 -8.79 -7.78
C GLU A 81 -4.30 -8.04 -8.20
N ALA A 82 -5.18 -8.69 -8.99
CA ALA A 82 -6.37 -8.04 -9.55
C ALA A 82 -7.39 -7.63 -8.48
N ASP A 83 -7.65 -8.53 -7.53
CA ASP A 83 -8.75 -8.38 -6.55
C ASP A 83 -8.27 -8.10 -5.12
N GLY A 84 -6.99 -8.27 -4.84
CA GLY A 84 -6.43 -8.27 -3.49
C GLY A 84 -6.60 -6.97 -2.71
N PHE A 85 -6.73 -5.84 -3.40
CA PHE A 85 -6.80 -4.53 -2.73
C PHE A 85 -8.23 -4.03 -2.50
N SER A 86 -9.24 -4.66 -3.05
CA SER A 86 -10.66 -4.28 -2.87
C SER A 86 -11.06 -4.35 -1.39
N SER A 87 -10.62 -5.39 -0.70
CA SER A 87 -10.84 -5.61 0.74
C SER A 87 -10.14 -4.54 1.59
N TRP A 88 -8.90 -4.19 1.25
CA TRP A 88 -8.14 -3.11 1.90
C TRP A 88 -8.81 -1.75 1.72
N ILE A 89 -9.28 -1.45 0.52
CA ILE A 89 -10.03 -0.22 0.22
C ILE A 89 -11.31 -0.15 1.06
N LYS A 90 -12.07 -1.25 1.12
CA LYS A 90 -13.30 -1.33 1.91
C LYS A 90 -13.02 -1.11 3.39
N LYS A 91 -11.99 -1.75 3.93
CA LYS A 91 -11.57 -1.60 5.32
C LYS A 91 -11.13 -0.17 5.65
N MET A 92 -10.31 0.45 4.78
CA MET A 92 -9.90 1.85 4.93
C MET A 92 -11.10 2.81 4.95
N ARG A 93 -12.09 2.59 4.06
CA ARG A 93 -13.31 3.40 4.03
C ARG A 93 -14.15 3.23 5.29
N ILE A 94 -14.36 1.99 5.75
CA ILE A 94 -15.11 1.71 6.99
C ILE A 94 -14.41 2.40 8.17
N THR A 95 -13.09 2.25 8.30
CA THR A 95 -12.31 2.92 9.34
C THR A 95 -12.44 4.45 9.26
N GLY A 96 -12.36 5.01 8.06
CA GLY A 96 -12.56 6.45 7.85
C GLY A 96 -13.93 6.94 8.28
N VAL A 97 -15.00 6.20 7.96
CA VAL A 97 -16.38 6.53 8.37
C VAL A 97 -16.52 6.45 9.89
N LEU A 98 -15.99 5.40 10.53
CA LEU A 98 -16.01 5.26 12.00
C LEU A 98 -15.27 6.41 12.69
N LEU A 99 -14.12 6.82 12.14
CA LEU A 99 -13.40 7.99 12.65
C LEU A 99 -14.21 9.29 12.47
N CYS A 100 -14.93 9.47 11.37
CA CYS A 100 -15.84 10.61 11.20
C CYS A 100 -16.89 10.65 12.31
N LEU A 101 -17.58 9.53 12.53
CA LEU A 101 -18.64 9.44 13.53
C LEU A 101 -18.14 9.70 14.96
N LEU A 102 -16.90 9.31 15.25
CA LEU A 102 -16.32 9.50 16.58
C LEU A 102 -15.75 10.90 16.79
N PHE A 103 -14.97 11.40 15.83
CA PHE A 103 -14.15 12.60 16.03
C PHE A 103 -14.80 13.91 15.57
N ILE A 104 -15.81 13.89 14.69
CA ILE A 104 -16.52 15.11 14.31
C ILE A 104 -17.26 15.71 15.51
N PRO A 105 -18.08 14.96 16.29
CA PRO A 105 -18.72 15.48 17.49
C PRO A 105 -17.72 15.98 18.54
N LEU A 106 -16.65 15.20 18.79
CA LEU A 106 -15.58 15.61 19.72
C LEU A 106 -14.87 16.88 19.27
N GLY A 107 -14.64 17.04 17.97
CA GLY A 107 -14.04 18.23 17.39
C GLY A 107 -14.91 19.47 17.58
N LEU A 108 -16.22 19.34 17.38
CA LEU A 108 -17.17 20.44 17.61
C LEU A 108 -17.17 20.90 19.10
N VAL A 109 -17.19 19.95 20.04
CA VAL A 109 -17.07 20.26 21.47
C VAL A 109 -15.72 20.91 21.77
N GLY A 110 -14.63 20.41 21.20
CA GLY A 110 -13.29 20.96 21.36
C GLY A 110 -13.16 22.40 20.86
N MET A 111 -13.85 22.75 19.78
CA MET A 111 -13.88 24.14 19.25
C MET A 111 -14.54 25.12 20.24
N LEU A 112 -15.53 24.69 20.99
CA LEU A 112 -16.24 25.53 21.96
C LEU A 112 -15.38 25.88 23.19
N PHE A 113 -14.49 24.96 23.60
CA PHE A 113 -13.76 25.08 24.87
C PHE A 113 -12.23 25.16 24.72
N GLY A 114 -11.69 24.82 23.57
CA GLY A 114 -10.26 24.55 23.38
C GLY A 114 -9.42 25.68 22.77
N GLY A 115 -9.95 26.86 22.50
CA GLY A 115 -9.21 27.96 21.87
C GLY A 115 -8.50 27.50 20.58
N TYR A 116 -7.21 27.81 20.41
CA TYR A 116 -6.42 27.41 19.23
C TYR A 116 -6.30 25.89 19.03
N PHE A 117 -6.19 25.12 20.10
CA PHE A 117 -6.16 23.65 20.04
C PHE A 117 -7.48 23.06 19.54
N GLY A 118 -8.61 23.73 19.86
CA GLY A 118 -9.93 23.35 19.37
C GLY A 118 -10.06 23.40 17.84
N VAL A 119 -9.22 24.13 17.13
CA VAL A 119 -9.20 24.21 15.67
C VAL A 119 -8.16 23.28 15.04
N ILE A 120 -6.96 23.22 15.60
CA ILE A 120 -5.83 22.44 15.04
C ILE A 120 -6.13 20.94 15.08
N VAL A 121 -6.64 20.44 16.20
CA VAL A 121 -6.91 19.02 16.37
C VAL A 121 -7.95 18.51 15.37
N PRO A 122 -9.14 19.13 15.22
CA PRO A 122 -10.09 18.74 14.19
C PRO A 122 -9.53 18.81 12.75
N ALA A 123 -8.72 19.83 12.43
CA ALA A 123 -8.11 19.96 11.11
C ALA A 123 -7.19 18.77 10.77
N VAL A 124 -6.39 18.31 11.73
CA VAL A 124 -5.55 17.12 11.56
C VAL A 124 -6.41 15.87 11.35
N PHE A 125 -7.49 15.70 12.11
CA PHE A 125 -8.41 14.57 11.95
C PHE A 125 -9.11 14.59 10.60
N VAL A 126 -9.60 15.73 10.13
CA VAL A 126 -10.19 15.88 8.79
C VAL A 126 -9.20 15.45 7.71
N TYR A 127 -7.93 15.86 7.83
CA TYR A 127 -6.88 15.45 6.89
C TYR A 127 -6.66 13.92 6.90
N VAL A 128 -6.57 13.29 8.08
CA VAL A 128 -6.40 11.83 8.21
C VAL A 128 -7.61 11.10 7.61
N ILE A 129 -8.81 11.53 7.93
CA ILE A 129 -10.06 10.97 7.40
C ILE A 129 -10.10 11.07 5.87
N TRP A 130 -9.78 12.25 5.33
CA TRP A 130 -9.72 12.43 3.88
C TRP A 130 -8.72 11.48 3.22
N LYS A 131 -7.55 11.29 3.82
CA LYS A 131 -6.55 10.32 3.35
C LYS A 131 -7.11 8.89 3.31
N LEU A 132 -7.84 8.48 4.35
CA LEU A 132 -8.42 7.13 4.45
C LEU A 132 -9.58 6.92 3.47
N LEU A 133 -10.44 7.93 3.30
CA LEU A 133 -11.63 7.82 2.45
C LEU A 133 -11.34 7.98 0.97
N VAL A 134 -10.40 8.84 0.61
CA VAL A 134 -10.14 9.24 -0.78
C VAL A 134 -8.71 8.95 -1.22
N GLY A 135 -7.72 9.39 -0.44
CA GLY A 135 -6.31 9.36 -0.85
C GLY A 135 -5.80 7.95 -1.14
N PHE A 136 -5.85 7.06 -0.17
CA PHE A 136 -5.36 5.69 -0.33
C PHE A 136 -6.25 4.84 -1.25
N PRO A 137 -7.60 4.88 -1.13
CA PRO A 137 -8.46 4.15 -2.06
C PRO A 137 -8.24 4.52 -3.52
N LYS A 138 -7.96 5.79 -3.83
CA LYS A 138 -7.66 6.25 -5.18
C LYS A 138 -6.39 5.61 -5.74
N VAL A 139 -5.33 5.51 -4.94
CA VAL A 139 -4.03 4.94 -5.34
C VAL A 139 -4.11 3.42 -5.50
N LEU A 140 -4.94 2.75 -4.70
CA LEU A 140 -5.13 1.29 -4.74
C LEU A 140 -6.21 0.83 -5.72
N LYS A 141 -6.89 1.76 -6.39
CA LYS A 141 -7.93 1.40 -7.35
C LYS A 141 -7.32 0.64 -8.54
N ASP A 142 -7.95 -0.47 -8.91
CA ASP A 142 -7.51 -1.34 -10.00
C ASP A 142 -7.24 -0.55 -11.30
N SER A 143 -8.15 0.35 -11.68
CA SER A 143 -7.98 1.20 -12.87
C SER A 143 -6.73 2.09 -12.83
N TYR A 144 -6.34 2.59 -11.65
CA TYR A 144 -5.14 3.39 -11.48
C TYR A 144 -3.87 2.53 -11.58
N LEU A 145 -3.87 1.36 -10.93
CA LEU A 145 -2.76 0.42 -10.96
C LEU A 145 -2.52 -0.13 -12.37
N ARG A 146 -3.59 -0.49 -13.09
CA ARG A 146 -3.51 -0.92 -14.51
C ARG A 146 -2.97 0.18 -15.41
N ALA A 147 -3.42 1.42 -15.24
CA ALA A 147 -2.90 2.55 -16.01
C ALA A 147 -1.40 2.77 -15.78
N GLN A 148 -0.93 2.62 -14.54
CA GLN A 148 0.51 2.65 -14.23
C GLN A 148 1.26 1.50 -14.92
N LEU A 149 0.75 0.27 -14.87
CA LEU A 149 1.38 -0.89 -15.50
C LEU A 149 1.46 -0.73 -17.01
N ALA A 150 0.40 -0.21 -17.65
CA ALA A 150 0.41 0.06 -19.08
C ALA A 150 1.53 1.04 -19.48
N GLY A 151 1.81 2.05 -18.63
CA GLY A 151 2.94 2.96 -18.81
C GLY A 151 4.31 2.29 -18.76
N TYR A 152 4.42 1.12 -18.12
CA TYR A 152 5.65 0.30 -18.10
C TYR A 152 5.66 -0.82 -19.16
N GLY A 153 4.73 -0.80 -20.13
CA GLY A 153 4.60 -1.86 -21.13
C GLY A 153 4.08 -3.20 -20.59
N PHE A 154 3.45 -3.15 -19.42
CA PHE A 154 2.85 -4.31 -18.79
C PHE A 154 1.37 -4.39 -19.21
N THR A 155 1.09 -5.05 -20.32
CA THR A 155 -0.29 -5.34 -20.77
C THR A 155 -0.81 -6.57 -20.05
N ILE A 156 -1.93 -6.43 -19.36
CA ILE A 156 -2.67 -7.49 -18.69
C ILE A 156 -3.90 -7.80 -19.52
#